data_a342957fdd9e387aa49424783ea135ce
#
_entry.id   a342957fdd9e387aa49424783ea135ce
#
_cell.length_a   1.000
_cell.length_b   1.000
_cell.length_c   1.000
_cell.angle_alpha   90.00
_cell.angle_beta   90.00
_cell.angle_gamma   90.00
#
_symmetry.space_group_name_H-M   'P 1'
#
loop_
_entity.id
_entity.type
_entity.pdbx_description
1 polymer ?
#
loop_
_entity_poly.entity_id
_entity_poly.type
_entity_poly.pdbx_seq_one_letter_code
_entity_poly.pdbx_strand_id
1 'polypeptide(L)'
;MTKYIFVTGGVTSSLGKGIISASLAKLLQARGYTVTIQKFDPYINIDPGTLNPYEHGECYVTEDGAETDLDLGHYERFLNVPTSQANNITTGRIYQNVINKEREGAYLGKTVQVVPHITDEIKRNMSLLGQNGQYDIVITELGGTVGDIESLPFVEAVRQFKWEVGSNNAIVIHLTLVPFLAAAGELKTKPTQHSVKMLLEYGIQPDILVCRTEHHISQELRKKIALFCNVNLNAVVESVDAKTIYDVPLLMLKEQLDRTVLSKLKLPLKNEPNLDHWKDFLGRLKNPTSETKIGLVGKYVELPDAYKSITEAFIHAGAQNECKVRVECIHSEGITPENVQTKLGHLDGVLVAPGFGNRGIEGKIIAIQFIRENKIPFFGICLGMQCAVIEYGRNVLGIKNAHSTEMDQEEKGAVISMMEDQKKITLKGGTMRLGSYVCELKKGTKAANIYGKSKISERHRHRYEFNNKFLKQYEDGGMIASGINPDNNLVEIVELKNHPFFVAAQFHPELKSTVANPHPLFVKFVAACLENTKKKN
;
A
#
# COMPACT_ATOMS: atom_id res chain seq x y z
N MET A 1 -1.25 -28.37 -9.93
CA MET A 1 -0.60 -28.20 -8.62
C MET A 1 0.03 -26.82 -8.58
N THR A 2 -0.29 -26.02 -7.57
CA THR A 2 0.26 -24.69 -7.38
C THR A 2 1.77 -24.72 -7.14
N LYS A 3 2.51 -23.78 -7.72
CA LYS A 3 3.94 -23.61 -7.54
C LYS A 3 4.23 -22.48 -6.55
N TYR A 4 5.32 -22.58 -5.82
CA TYR A 4 5.69 -21.64 -4.76
C TYR A 4 7.03 -20.99 -5.04
N ILE A 5 7.12 -19.70 -4.84
CA ILE A 5 8.35 -18.91 -4.97
C ILE A 5 8.56 -18.17 -3.65
N PHE A 6 9.65 -18.46 -2.98
CA PHE A 6 10.03 -17.75 -1.76
C PHE A 6 11.05 -16.68 -2.09
N VAL A 7 10.77 -15.44 -1.70
CA VAL A 7 11.64 -14.29 -1.90
C VAL A 7 12.25 -13.89 -0.56
N THR A 8 13.55 -14.09 -0.43
CA THR A 8 14.33 -13.74 0.76
C THR A 8 15.28 -12.59 0.45
N GLY A 9 15.78 -11.91 1.47
CA GLY A 9 16.81 -10.88 1.30
C GLY A 9 17.89 -10.98 2.36
N GLY A 10 19.09 -10.56 2.00
CA GLY A 10 20.23 -10.51 2.90
C GLY A 10 21.07 -9.26 2.69
N VAL A 11 22.11 -9.09 3.50
CA VAL A 11 23.02 -7.94 3.55
C VAL A 11 22.39 -6.72 4.26
N THR A 12 21.25 -6.23 3.82
CA THR A 12 20.57 -5.06 4.40
C THR A 12 19.07 -5.08 4.12
N SER A 13 18.30 -4.29 4.87
CA SER A 13 16.92 -3.98 4.57
C SER A 13 16.78 -3.13 3.31
N SER A 14 15.55 -2.90 2.84
CA SER A 14 15.23 -2.00 1.71
C SER A 14 15.89 -2.37 0.37
N LEU A 15 16.24 -3.64 0.15
CA LEU A 15 16.74 -4.15 -1.14
C LEU A 15 15.67 -4.16 -2.23
N GLY A 16 14.40 -3.97 -1.88
CA GLY A 16 13.28 -3.96 -2.83
C GLY A 16 12.67 -5.33 -3.09
N LYS A 17 12.64 -6.22 -2.09
CA LYS A 17 11.97 -7.53 -2.17
C LYS A 17 10.54 -7.42 -2.69
N GLY A 18 9.74 -6.50 -2.13
CA GLY A 18 8.35 -6.26 -2.52
C GLY A 18 8.21 -5.88 -3.98
N ILE A 19 9.06 -4.98 -4.46
CA ILE A 19 9.03 -4.51 -5.86
C ILE A 19 9.49 -5.62 -6.83
N ILE A 20 10.48 -6.42 -6.46
CA ILE A 20 10.91 -7.58 -7.27
C ILE A 20 9.82 -8.65 -7.31
N SER A 21 9.18 -8.95 -6.16
CA SER A 21 8.05 -9.88 -6.07
C SER A 21 6.88 -9.43 -6.94
N ALA A 22 6.48 -8.15 -6.83
CA ALA A 22 5.42 -7.56 -7.64
C ALA A 22 5.76 -7.54 -9.14
N SER A 23 7.02 -7.22 -9.48
CA SER A 23 7.50 -7.21 -10.87
C SER A 23 7.50 -8.60 -11.50
N LEU A 24 8.01 -9.60 -10.78
CA LEU A 24 7.97 -11.00 -11.22
C LEU A 24 6.53 -11.48 -11.38
N ALA A 25 5.66 -11.22 -10.40
CA ALA A 25 4.26 -11.58 -10.47
C ALA A 25 3.57 -10.96 -11.70
N LYS A 26 3.87 -9.68 -11.97
CA LYS A 26 3.36 -8.98 -13.17
C LYS A 26 3.81 -9.63 -14.47
N LEU A 27 5.07 -10.04 -14.57
CA LEU A 27 5.60 -10.75 -15.74
C LEU A 27 4.94 -12.12 -15.93
N LEU A 28 4.77 -12.87 -14.85
CA LEU A 28 4.10 -14.17 -14.88
C LEU A 28 2.61 -14.05 -15.24
N GLN A 29 1.92 -13.03 -14.68
CA GLN A 29 0.55 -12.67 -15.03
C GLN A 29 0.44 -12.33 -16.54
N ALA A 30 1.37 -11.53 -17.05
CA ALA A 30 1.41 -11.14 -18.46
C ALA A 30 1.66 -12.32 -19.40
N ARG A 31 2.24 -13.41 -18.90
CA ARG A 31 2.37 -14.69 -19.62
C ARG A 31 1.11 -15.58 -19.55
N GLY A 32 0.09 -15.18 -18.77
CA GLY A 32 -1.17 -15.92 -18.65
C GLY A 32 -1.20 -16.89 -17.46
N TYR A 33 -0.38 -16.70 -16.43
CA TYR A 33 -0.48 -17.41 -15.16
C TYR A 33 -1.36 -16.63 -14.18
N THR A 34 -2.11 -17.37 -13.36
CA THR A 34 -2.79 -16.79 -12.19
C THR A 34 -1.81 -16.73 -11.03
N VAL A 35 -1.51 -15.52 -10.55
CA VAL A 35 -0.45 -15.28 -9.54
C VAL A 35 -0.98 -14.46 -8.39
N THR A 36 -0.59 -14.81 -7.18
CA THR A 36 -0.78 -13.97 -5.98
C THR A 36 0.51 -13.85 -5.19
N ILE A 37 0.58 -12.86 -4.31
CA ILE A 37 1.75 -12.61 -3.47
C ILE A 37 1.32 -12.62 -2.00
N GLN A 38 2.12 -13.27 -1.14
CA GLN A 38 2.01 -13.24 0.32
C GLN A 38 3.18 -12.45 0.91
N LYS A 39 2.92 -11.73 1.99
CA LYS A 39 3.94 -11.09 2.83
C LYS A 39 3.99 -11.76 4.19
N PHE A 40 5.17 -12.17 4.62
CA PHE A 40 5.42 -12.71 5.95
C PHE A 40 6.34 -11.78 6.72
N ASP A 41 5.81 -11.13 7.76
CA ASP A 41 6.51 -10.13 8.55
C ASP A 41 7.00 -10.70 9.87
N PRO A 42 8.31 -10.57 10.18
CA PRO A 42 8.91 -11.21 11.35
C PRO A 42 8.65 -10.47 12.67
N TYR A 43 7.96 -9.35 12.68
CA TYR A 43 7.65 -8.62 13.92
C TYR A 43 6.53 -9.30 14.73
N ILE A 44 6.55 -9.06 16.06
CA ILE A 44 5.62 -9.68 17.03
C ILE A 44 4.25 -9.01 17.09
N ASN A 45 4.06 -7.86 16.46
CA ASN A 45 2.74 -7.26 16.34
C ASN A 45 1.79 -8.20 15.58
N ILE A 46 0.53 -8.29 16.02
CA ILE A 46 -0.49 -9.11 15.37
C ILE A 46 -0.83 -8.57 13.98
N ASP A 47 -0.89 -7.25 13.88
CA ASP A 47 -1.06 -6.47 12.66
C ASP A 47 -0.41 -5.08 12.83
N PRO A 48 -0.23 -4.29 11.75
CA PRO A 48 0.34 -2.96 11.81
C PRO A 48 -0.66 -1.85 12.20
N GLY A 49 -1.90 -2.18 12.52
CA GLY A 49 -2.98 -1.18 12.74
C GLY A 49 -2.71 -0.20 13.88
N THR A 50 -1.91 -0.60 14.88
CA THR A 50 -1.52 0.24 16.02
C THR A 50 -0.10 0.80 15.92
N LEU A 51 0.63 0.48 14.84
CA LEU A 51 1.99 0.93 14.64
C LEU A 51 2.05 2.42 14.28
N ASN A 52 3.15 3.06 14.66
CA ASN A 52 3.39 4.45 14.32
C ASN A 52 3.79 4.56 12.82
N PRO A 53 3.08 5.38 12.01
CA PRO A 53 3.44 5.58 10.61
C PRO A 53 4.87 6.09 10.37
N TYR A 54 5.50 6.74 11.35
CA TYR A 54 6.90 7.15 11.26
C TYR A 54 7.89 5.98 11.32
N GLU A 55 7.49 4.83 11.85
CA GLU A 55 8.36 3.65 11.97
C GLU A 55 8.11 2.63 10.87
N HIS A 56 6.84 2.45 10.46
CA HIS A 56 6.42 1.39 9.56
C HIS A 56 5.79 1.86 8.23
N GLY A 57 5.63 3.17 8.04
CA GLY A 57 4.88 3.69 6.91
C GLY A 57 3.37 3.58 7.11
N GLU A 58 2.62 3.65 6.01
CA GLU A 58 1.16 3.53 6.05
C GLU A 58 0.71 2.11 6.42
N CYS A 59 -0.42 2.01 7.11
CA CYS A 59 -1.15 0.76 7.27
C CYS A 59 -2.07 0.58 6.06
N TYR A 60 -1.84 -0.46 5.27
CA TYR A 60 -2.65 -0.80 4.10
C TYR A 60 -3.83 -1.69 4.51
N VAL A 61 -5.03 -1.42 4.00
CA VAL A 61 -6.23 -2.20 4.33
C VAL A 61 -6.72 -2.96 3.10
N THR A 62 -6.93 -4.27 3.27
CA THR A 62 -7.43 -5.17 2.23
C THR A 62 -8.95 -5.08 2.05
N GLU A 63 -9.50 -5.73 0.99
CA GLU A 63 -10.95 -5.78 0.75
C GLU A 63 -11.73 -6.39 1.91
N ASP A 64 -11.19 -7.42 2.54
CA ASP A 64 -11.79 -8.14 3.67
C ASP A 64 -11.47 -7.53 5.05
N GLY A 65 -10.84 -6.36 5.07
CA GLY A 65 -10.65 -5.57 6.28
C GLY A 65 -9.40 -5.92 7.11
N ALA A 66 -8.43 -6.63 6.56
CA ALA A 66 -7.17 -6.82 7.25
C ALA A 66 -6.32 -5.54 7.20
N GLU A 67 -5.79 -5.12 8.35
CA GLU A 67 -4.71 -4.14 8.47
C GLU A 67 -3.39 -4.83 8.17
N THR A 68 -2.64 -4.34 7.18
CA THR A 68 -1.48 -5.02 6.63
C THR A 68 -0.31 -4.08 6.36
N ASP A 69 0.85 -4.66 6.07
CA ASP A 69 2.03 -3.93 5.63
C ASP A 69 1.80 -3.21 4.28
N LEU A 70 2.49 -2.08 4.08
CA LEU A 70 2.38 -1.24 2.88
C LEU A 70 2.77 -1.96 1.58
N ASP A 71 3.55 -3.04 1.65
CA ASP A 71 3.97 -3.81 0.48
C ASP A 71 2.78 -4.46 -0.24
N LEU A 72 1.68 -4.78 0.48
CA LEU A 72 0.47 -5.28 -0.16
C LEU A 72 -0.10 -4.26 -1.16
N GLY A 73 0.03 -2.98 -0.87
CA GLY A 73 -0.31 -1.93 -1.81
C GLY A 73 0.50 -2.01 -3.11
N HIS A 74 1.80 -2.30 -3.03
CA HIS A 74 2.62 -2.52 -4.23
C HIS A 74 2.14 -3.73 -5.03
N TYR A 75 1.77 -4.84 -4.36
CA TYR A 75 1.27 -6.03 -5.03
C TYR A 75 -0.01 -5.73 -5.82
N GLU A 76 -0.99 -5.08 -5.18
CA GLU A 76 -2.24 -4.72 -5.85
C GLU A 76 -2.03 -3.71 -6.97
N ARG A 77 -1.19 -2.68 -6.78
CA ARG A 77 -0.89 -1.67 -7.81
C ARG A 77 -0.30 -2.28 -9.08
N PHE A 78 0.53 -3.32 -8.94
CA PHE A 78 1.15 -4.00 -10.07
C PHE A 78 0.23 -5.02 -10.75
N LEU A 79 -0.47 -5.83 -9.95
CA LEU A 79 -1.27 -6.94 -10.44
C LEU A 79 -2.70 -6.56 -10.81
N ASN A 80 -3.22 -5.49 -10.23
CA ASN A 80 -4.64 -5.14 -10.28
C ASN A 80 -5.56 -6.29 -9.80
N VAL A 81 -5.12 -6.99 -8.77
CA VAL A 81 -5.82 -8.08 -8.11
C VAL A 81 -5.89 -7.77 -6.62
N PRO A 82 -7.08 -7.78 -6.00
CA PRO A 82 -7.21 -7.49 -4.58
C PRO A 82 -6.53 -8.58 -3.74
N THR A 83 -5.95 -8.15 -2.63
CA THR A 83 -5.42 -9.02 -1.59
C THR A 83 -6.41 -9.19 -0.46
N SER A 84 -6.17 -10.18 0.40
CA SER A 84 -6.99 -10.54 1.55
C SER A 84 -6.11 -10.75 2.78
N GLN A 85 -6.75 -11.04 3.92
CA GLN A 85 -6.07 -11.39 5.16
C GLN A 85 -5.06 -12.55 5.00
N ALA A 86 -5.31 -13.47 4.07
CA ALA A 86 -4.42 -14.59 3.79
C ALA A 86 -3.10 -14.17 3.10
N ASN A 87 -3.04 -12.95 2.59
CA ASN A 87 -1.84 -12.43 1.91
C ASN A 87 -0.84 -11.76 2.86
N ASN A 88 -1.20 -11.51 4.14
CA ASN A 88 -0.26 -10.95 5.12
C ASN A 88 -0.29 -11.73 6.43
N ILE A 89 0.86 -12.23 6.85
CA ILE A 89 1.03 -13.02 8.06
C ILE A 89 2.19 -12.44 8.88
N THR A 90 1.94 -12.21 10.17
CA THR A 90 2.96 -11.74 11.12
C THR A 90 3.38 -12.84 12.08
N THR A 91 4.56 -12.72 12.64
CA THR A 91 5.01 -13.58 13.75
C THR A 91 3.99 -13.57 14.89
N GLY A 92 3.48 -12.38 15.26
CA GLY A 92 2.50 -12.26 16.35
C GLY A 92 1.25 -13.08 16.11
N ARG A 93 0.70 -13.05 14.90
CA ARG A 93 -0.47 -13.86 14.53
C ARG A 93 -0.19 -15.37 14.59
N ILE A 94 0.98 -15.81 14.10
CA ILE A 94 1.39 -17.22 14.15
C ILE A 94 1.48 -17.71 15.60
N TYR A 95 2.20 -16.97 16.45
CA TYR A 95 2.38 -17.34 17.85
C TYR A 95 1.05 -17.32 18.61
N GLN A 96 0.23 -16.30 18.41
CA GLN A 96 -1.10 -16.22 19.02
C GLN A 96 -1.97 -17.44 18.67
N ASN A 97 -1.99 -17.86 17.40
CA ASN A 97 -2.75 -19.01 16.95
C ASN A 97 -2.26 -20.30 17.63
N VAL A 98 -0.95 -20.49 17.73
CA VAL A 98 -0.37 -21.68 18.39
C VAL A 98 -0.64 -21.68 19.89
N ILE A 99 -0.51 -20.52 20.56
CA ILE A 99 -0.80 -20.37 21.99
C ILE A 99 -2.29 -20.63 22.27
N ASN A 100 -3.20 -20.07 21.44
CA ASN A 100 -4.63 -20.32 21.59
C ASN A 100 -4.97 -21.82 21.44
N LYS A 101 -4.43 -22.49 20.42
CA LYS A 101 -4.58 -23.95 20.26
C LYS A 101 -4.04 -24.74 21.44
N GLU A 102 -2.93 -24.30 22.02
CA GLU A 102 -2.38 -24.92 23.25
C GLU A 102 -3.37 -24.77 24.40
N ARG A 103 -3.90 -23.57 24.64
CA ARG A 103 -4.87 -23.30 25.70
C ARG A 103 -6.20 -24.06 25.51
N GLU A 104 -6.59 -24.30 24.26
CA GLU A 104 -7.76 -25.11 23.89
C GLU A 104 -7.51 -26.63 24.01
N GLY A 105 -6.28 -27.07 24.33
CA GLY A 105 -5.91 -28.47 24.47
C GLY A 105 -5.69 -29.22 23.14
N ALA A 106 -5.56 -28.52 22.02
CA ALA A 106 -5.41 -29.12 20.69
C ALA A 106 -4.16 -30.02 20.55
N TYR A 107 -3.14 -29.82 21.39
CA TYR A 107 -1.90 -30.60 21.37
C TYR A 107 -1.89 -31.79 22.34
N LEU A 108 -3.01 -32.08 22.97
CA LEU A 108 -3.20 -33.29 23.83
C LEU A 108 -2.08 -33.47 24.87
N GLY A 109 -1.64 -32.40 25.54
CA GLY A 109 -0.62 -32.43 26.57
C GLY A 109 0.83 -32.55 26.08
N LYS A 110 1.08 -32.48 24.76
CA LYS A 110 2.44 -32.48 24.23
C LYS A 110 3.15 -31.16 24.54
N THR A 111 4.47 -31.21 24.68
CA THR A 111 5.30 -29.99 24.73
C THR A 111 5.24 -29.26 23.41
N VAL A 112 4.80 -28.00 23.42
CA VAL A 112 4.73 -27.15 22.23
C VAL A 112 6.06 -26.42 22.06
N GLN A 113 6.65 -26.51 20.85
CA GLN A 113 7.99 -25.98 20.53
C GLN A 113 7.93 -25.18 19.22
N VAL A 114 8.97 -24.39 18.95
CA VAL A 114 9.09 -23.65 17.69
C VAL A 114 9.08 -24.62 16.50
N VAL A 115 9.88 -25.67 16.57
CA VAL A 115 9.85 -26.80 15.65
C VAL A 115 9.26 -28.00 16.38
N PRO A 116 8.13 -28.62 15.92
CA PRO A 116 7.46 -28.34 14.64
C PRO A 116 6.29 -27.34 14.72
N HIS A 117 5.77 -26.97 15.89
CA HIS A 117 4.43 -26.39 16.01
C HIS A 117 4.30 -24.99 15.39
N ILE A 118 5.29 -24.10 15.61
CA ILE A 118 5.33 -22.79 14.98
C ILE A 118 5.62 -22.93 13.47
N THR A 119 6.59 -23.78 13.10
CA THR A 119 6.93 -24.00 11.69
C THR A 119 5.79 -24.65 10.91
N ASP A 120 5.01 -25.55 11.52
CA ASP A 120 3.82 -26.14 10.89
C ASP A 120 2.71 -25.11 10.67
N GLU A 121 2.48 -24.19 11.64
CA GLU A 121 1.52 -23.11 11.48
C GLU A 121 1.96 -22.13 10.38
N ILE A 122 3.26 -21.83 10.27
CA ILE A 122 3.82 -21.02 9.18
C ILE A 122 3.60 -21.74 7.83
N LYS A 123 3.95 -23.03 7.70
CA LYS A 123 3.77 -23.82 6.47
C LYS A 123 2.29 -23.92 6.07
N ARG A 124 1.39 -24.06 7.04
CA ARG A 124 -0.05 -24.03 6.80
C ARG A 124 -0.46 -22.73 6.11
N ASN A 125 0.02 -21.59 6.59
CA ASN A 125 -0.26 -20.28 5.98
C ASN A 125 0.42 -20.12 4.62
N MET A 126 1.64 -20.63 4.40
CA MET A 126 2.31 -20.64 3.09
C MET A 126 1.49 -21.37 2.03
N SER A 127 0.85 -22.48 2.40
CA SER A 127 0.06 -23.30 1.48
C SER A 127 -1.37 -22.78 1.26
N LEU A 128 -1.89 -21.92 2.12
CA LEU A 128 -3.31 -21.57 2.19
C LEU A 128 -3.87 -21.07 0.84
N LEU A 129 -3.19 -20.12 0.20
CA LEU A 129 -3.62 -19.56 -1.09
C LEU A 129 -3.45 -20.55 -2.27
N GLY A 130 -2.65 -21.59 -2.09
CA GLY A 130 -2.44 -22.62 -3.12
C GLY A 130 -3.42 -23.81 -3.05
N GLN A 131 -4.15 -23.97 -1.93
CA GLN A 131 -4.96 -25.18 -1.69
C GLN A 131 -6.18 -25.30 -2.61
N ASN A 132 -6.79 -24.17 -2.98
CA ASN A 132 -8.05 -24.16 -3.75
C ASN A 132 -7.84 -24.19 -5.26
N GLY A 133 -6.59 -24.29 -5.75
CA GLY A 133 -6.29 -24.27 -7.19
C GLY A 133 -6.62 -22.96 -7.90
N GLN A 134 -6.88 -21.89 -7.16
CA GLN A 134 -7.19 -20.57 -7.70
C GLN A 134 -5.97 -19.93 -8.36
N TYR A 135 -4.77 -20.23 -7.85
CA TYR A 135 -3.52 -19.67 -8.33
C TYR A 135 -2.58 -20.75 -8.85
N ASP A 136 -2.02 -20.50 -10.04
CA ASP A 136 -0.94 -21.32 -10.60
C ASP A 136 0.35 -21.16 -9.78
N ILE A 137 0.62 -19.92 -9.31
CA ILE A 137 1.85 -19.55 -8.63
C ILE A 137 1.53 -18.67 -7.42
N VAL A 138 2.10 -19.00 -6.27
CA VAL A 138 2.10 -18.19 -5.05
C VAL A 138 3.53 -17.72 -4.79
N ILE A 139 3.73 -16.41 -4.73
CA ILE A 139 5.00 -15.79 -4.34
C ILE A 139 4.91 -15.40 -2.87
N THR A 140 5.81 -15.89 -2.05
CA THR A 140 5.87 -15.54 -0.61
C THR A 140 7.11 -14.69 -0.36
N GLU A 141 6.92 -13.43 -0.05
CA GLU A 141 7.99 -12.53 0.38
C GLU A 141 8.21 -12.67 1.88
N LEU A 142 9.45 -12.99 2.27
CA LEU A 142 9.86 -12.99 3.67
C LEU A 142 10.41 -11.63 4.06
N GLY A 143 9.76 -10.99 5.04
CA GLY A 143 10.24 -9.77 5.68
C GLY A 143 11.55 -10.00 6.45
N GLY A 144 12.20 -8.90 6.81
CA GLY A 144 13.49 -8.94 7.50
C GLY A 144 14.65 -9.34 6.61
N THR A 145 15.79 -9.60 7.24
CA THR A 145 17.06 -9.97 6.59
C THR A 145 17.43 -11.40 7.04
N VAL A 146 17.93 -12.21 6.12
CA VAL A 146 18.44 -13.54 6.46
C VAL A 146 19.64 -13.38 7.42
N GLY A 147 19.52 -14.00 8.58
CA GLY A 147 20.45 -13.86 9.71
C GLY A 147 19.86 -13.16 10.93
N ASP A 148 18.77 -12.40 10.75
CA ASP A 148 18.05 -11.80 11.86
C ASP A 148 17.31 -12.90 12.67
N ILE A 149 17.35 -12.81 14.00
CA ILE A 149 16.76 -13.79 14.92
C ILE A 149 15.26 -13.96 14.65
N GLU A 150 14.57 -12.85 14.38
CA GLU A 150 13.14 -12.82 14.14
C GLU A 150 12.73 -13.60 12.89
N SER A 151 13.61 -13.68 11.89
CA SER A 151 13.34 -14.36 10.61
C SER A 151 13.55 -15.88 10.67
N LEU A 152 14.25 -16.40 11.67
CA LEU A 152 14.67 -17.81 11.75
C LEU A 152 13.50 -18.81 11.63
N PRO A 153 12.35 -18.66 12.32
CA PRO A 153 11.24 -19.61 12.20
C PRO A 153 10.67 -19.65 10.77
N PHE A 154 10.65 -18.51 10.07
CA PHE A 154 10.20 -18.44 8.67
C PHE A 154 11.18 -19.12 7.72
N VAL A 155 12.48 -18.88 7.89
CA VAL A 155 13.52 -19.51 7.08
C VAL A 155 13.50 -21.04 7.26
N GLU A 156 13.37 -21.52 8.51
CA GLU A 156 13.24 -22.94 8.80
C GLU A 156 11.97 -23.54 8.18
N ALA A 157 10.84 -22.82 8.27
CA ALA A 157 9.59 -23.26 7.64
C ALA A 157 9.72 -23.35 6.10
N VAL A 158 10.39 -22.42 5.45
CA VAL A 158 10.68 -22.47 3.99
C VAL A 158 11.53 -23.69 3.65
N ARG A 159 12.57 -23.98 4.45
CA ARG A 159 13.41 -25.16 4.26
C ARG A 159 12.58 -26.46 4.30
N GLN A 160 11.74 -26.60 5.33
CA GLN A 160 10.85 -27.75 5.48
C GLN A 160 9.83 -27.82 4.35
N PHE A 161 9.16 -26.72 4.03
CA PHE A 161 8.14 -26.65 2.99
C PHE A 161 8.71 -27.03 1.61
N LYS A 162 9.89 -26.49 1.27
CA LYS A 162 10.58 -26.82 0.01
C LYS A 162 10.90 -28.30 -0.10
N TRP A 163 11.29 -28.92 1.01
CA TRP A 163 11.53 -30.35 1.09
C TRP A 163 10.23 -31.17 0.89
N GLU A 164 9.16 -30.79 1.56
CA GLU A 164 7.87 -31.49 1.52
C GLU A 164 7.21 -31.46 0.14
N VAL A 165 7.23 -30.30 -0.53
CA VAL A 165 6.59 -30.15 -1.85
C VAL A 165 7.51 -30.55 -3.02
N GLY A 166 8.80 -30.65 -2.78
CA GLY A 166 9.82 -30.99 -3.76
C GLY A 166 10.34 -29.83 -4.59
N SER A 167 11.59 -29.92 -5.05
CA SER A 167 12.33 -28.85 -5.73
C SER A 167 11.74 -28.36 -7.05
N ASN A 168 10.89 -29.15 -7.71
CA ASN A 168 10.18 -28.73 -8.92
C ASN A 168 8.92 -27.89 -8.61
N ASN A 169 8.50 -27.82 -7.35
CA ASN A 169 7.27 -27.14 -6.92
C ASN A 169 7.54 -25.91 -6.07
N ALA A 170 8.75 -25.77 -5.53
CA ALA A 170 9.15 -24.61 -4.74
C ALA A 170 10.59 -24.19 -5.04
N ILE A 171 10.80 -22.89 -5.29
CA ILE A 171 12.11 -22.28 -5.50
C ILE A 171 12.33 -21.10 -4.55
N VAL A 172 13.61 -20.76 -4.33
CA VAL A 172 14.02 -19.61 -3.53
C VAL A 172 14.77 -18.62 -4.40
N ILE A 173 14.27 -17.39 -4.42
CA ILE A 173 14.93 -16.22 -4.97
C ILE A 173 15.55 -15.44 -3.81
N HIS A 174 16.84 -15.18 -3.86
CA HIS A 174 17.53 -14.45 -2.81
C HIS A 174 18.04 -13.11 -3.34
N LEU A 175 17.55 -12.02 -2.74
CA LEU A 175 18.01 -10.68 -3.05
C LEU A 175 19.26 -10.35 -2.25
N THR A 176 20.26 -9.78 -2.91
CA THR A 176 21.53 -9.38 -2.31
C THR A 176 21.96 -8.00 -2.83
N LEU A 177 22.98 -7.45 -2.20
CA LEU A 177 23.60 -6.19 -2.61
C LEU A 177 24.99 -6.43 -3.19
N VAL A 178 25.27 -5.84 -4.35
CA VAL A 178 26.59 -5.72 -4.95
C VAL A 178 26.98 -4.23 -4.93
N PRO A 179 27.55 -3.73 -3.82
CA PRO A 179 27.83 -2.31 -3.65
C PRO A 179 28.98 -1.86 -4.53
N PHE A 180 28.90 -0.63 -5.02
CA PHE A 180 30.01 0.08 -5.64
C PHE A 180 30.80 0.83 -4.58
N LEU A 181 32.12 0.56 -4.50
CA LEU A 181 32.99 1.29 -3.62
C LEU A 181 33.70 2.40 -4.41
N ALA A 182 33.21 3.62 -4.27
CA ALA A 182 33.70 4.78 -5.01
C ALA A 182 35.23 4.98 -4.86
N ALA A 183 35.77 4.77 -3.65
CA ALA A 183 37.23 4.87 -3.40
C ALA A 183 38.05 3.82 -4.15
N ALA A 184 37.51 2.66 -4.46
CA ALA A 184 38.15 1.59 -5.20
C ALA A 184 37.78 1.56 -6.69
N GLY A 185 36.73 2.31 -7.09
CA GLY A 185 36.20 2.35 -8.44
C GLY A 185 35.62 1.02 -8.94
N GLU A 186 35.15 0.15 -8.03
CA GLU A 186 34.69 -1.19 -8.41
C GLU A 186 33.52 -1.73 -7.60
N LEU A 187 32.77 -2.65 -8.22
CA LEU A 187 31.74 -3.44 -7.57
C LEU A 187 32.32 -4.54 -6.70
N LYS A 188 31.75 -4.75 -5.51
CA LYS A 188 32.18 -5.76 -4.54
C LYS A 188 31.18 -6.89 -4.39
N THR A 189 31.62 -8.13 -4.68
CA THR A 189 30.77 -9.33 -4.61
C THR A 189 30.79 -10.02 -3.24
N LYS A 190 31.64 -9.62 -2.31
CA LYS A 190 31.77 -10.24 -0.99
C LYS A 190 30.48 -10.19 -0.15
N PRO A 191 29.74 -9.07 -0.08
CA PRO A 191 28.48 -9.03 0.67
C PRO A 191 27.46 -10.06 0.16
N THR A 192 27.31 -10.20 -1.17
CA THR A 192 26.50 -11.24 -1.80
C THR A 192 26.92 -12.65 -1.40
N GLN A 193 28.24 -12.95 -1.46
CA GLN A 193 28.78 -14.26 -1.10
C GLN A 193 28.49 -14.61 0.37
N HIS A 194 28.66 -13.65 1.29
CA HIS A 194 28.39 -13.86 2.71
C HIS A 194 26.89 -14.06 2.99
N SER A 195 26.03 -13.30 2.33
CA SER A 195 24.59 -13.43 2.46
C SER A 195 24.09 -14.81 2.00
N VAL A 196 24.57 -15.28 0.86
CA VAL A 196 24.25 -16.62 0.37
C VAL A 196 24.81 -17.71 1.30
N LYS A 197 26.01 -17.52 1.84
CA LYS A 197 26.61 -18.45 2.80
C LYS A 197 25.75 -18.60 4.05
N MET A 198 25.24 -17.50 4.59
CA MET A 198 24.33 -17.51 5.72
C MET A 198 23.03 -18.25 5.41
N LEU A 199 22.44 -18.06 4.23
CA LEU A 199 21.24 -18.81 3.81
C LEU A 199 21.52 -20.31 3.70
N LEU A 200 22.72 -20.68 3.23
CA LEU A 200 23.18 -22.08 3.17
C LEU A 200 23.36 -22.69 4.56
N GLU A 201 23.81 -21.93 5.56
CA GLU A 201 23.91 -22.38 6.95
C GLU A 201 22.55 -22.80 7.52
N TYR A 202 21.46 -22.18 7.06
CA TYR A 202 20.09 -22.59 7.37
C TYR A 202 19.55 -23.71 6.46
N GLY A 203 20.39 -24.31 5.62
CA GLY A 203 20.03 -25.44 4.76
C GLY A 203 19.24 -25.07 3.50
N ILE A 204 19.28 -23.81 3.08
CA ILE A 204 18.63 -23.34 1.85
C ILE A 204 19.65 -22.94 0.81
N GLN A 205 19.71 -23.67 -0.32
CA GLN A 205 20.41 -23.24 -1.51
C GLN A 205 19.46 -22.34 -2.32
N PRO A 206 19.79 -21.06 -2.59
CA PRO A 206 19.02 -20.23 -3.49
C PRO A 206 19.02 -20.79 -4.92
N ASP A 207 17.88 -20.72 -5.61
CA ASP A 207 17.75 -21.14 -7.00
C ASP A 207 18.10 -20.00 -7.96
N ILE A 208 17.83 -18.75 -7.55
CA ILE A 208 18.06 -17.52 -8.31
C ILE A 208 18.58 -16.45 -7.35
N LEU A 209 19.54 -15.66 -7.82
CA LEU A 209 20.04 -14.47 -7.14
C LEU A 209 19.57 -13.22 -7.89
N VAL A 210 18.98 -12.26 -7.17
CA VAL A 210 18.72 -10.91 -7.68
C VAL A 210 19.69 -9.96 -6.99
N CYS A 211 20.64 -9.44 -7.76
CA CYS A 211 21.74 -8.61 -7.27
C CYS A 211 21.40 -7.13 -7.45
N ARG A 212 20.99 -6.45 -6.35
CA ARG A 212 20.83 -4.99 -6.35
C ARG A 212 22.18 -4.31 -6.52
N THR A 213 22.24 -3.31 -7.38
CA THR A 213 23.49 -2.59 -7.69
C THR A 213 23.20 -1.21 -8.27
N GLU A 214 24.11 -0.26 -8.08
CA GLU A 214 24.08 1.06 -8.72
C GLU A 214 24.58 1.04 -10.16
N HIS A 215 25.47 0.09 -10.49
CA HIS A 215 26.13 -0.02 -11.79
C HIS A 215 25.96 -1.40 -12.39
N HIS A 216 26.04 -1.50 -13.72
CA HIS A 216 25.96 -2.79 -14.43
C HIS A 216 27.02 -3.79 -13.98
N ILE A 217 26.61 -5.03 -13.76
CA ILE A 217 27.48 -6.14 -13.38
C ILE A 217 28.06 -6.76 -14.65
N SER A 218 29.40 -6.74 -14.77
CA SER A 218 30.07 -7.36 -15.92
C SER A 218 29.86 -8.88 -15.96
N GLN A 219 30.03 -9.48 -17.15
CA GLN A 219 29.95 -10.93 -17.31
C GLN A 219 30.94 -11.70 -16.43
N GLU A 220 32.13 -11.15 -16.21
CA GLU A 220 33.15 -11.75 -15.33
C GLU A 220 32.68 -11.75 -13.87
N LEU A 221 32.07 -10.65 -13.40
CA LEU A 221 31.52 -10.56 -12.06
C LEU A 221 30.30 -11.49 -11.91
N ARG A 222 29.43 -11.60 -12.92
CA ARG A 222 28.32 -12.57 -12.91
C ARG A 222 28.83 -14.01 -12.79
N LYS A 223 29.88 -14.39 -13.57
CA LYS A 223 30.51 -15.72 -13.47
C LYS A 223 31.10 -15.95 -12.07
N LYS A 224 31.76 -14.94 -11.50
CA LYS A 224 32.31 -15.01 -10.14
C LYS A 224 31.18 -15.21 -9.10
N ILE A 225 30.10 -14.44 -9.17
CA ILE A 225 28.94 -14.61 -8.26
C ILE A 225 28.36 -16.02 -8.42
N ALA A 226 28.10 -16.45 -9.64
CA ALA A 226 27.56 -17.77 -9.95
C ALA A 226 28.40 -18.91 -9.34
N LEU A 227 29.72 -18.85 -9.51
CA LEU A 227 30.65 -19.83 -8.97
C LEU A 227 30.63 -19.85 -7.42
N PHE A 228 30.78 -18.69 -6.77
CA PHE A 228 30.88 -18.63 -5.31
C PHE A 228 29.56 -18.88 -4.58
N CYS A 229 28.43 -18.66 -5.25
CA CYS A 229 27.09 -18.84 -4.69
C CYS A 229 26.43 -20.15 -5.16
N ASN A 230 27.12 -20.95 -5.97
CA ASN A 230 26.64 -22.23 -6.48
C ASN A 230 25.27 -22.13 -7.20
N VAL A 231 25.15 -21.14 -8.07
CA VAL A 231 23.97 -20.91 -8.93
C VAL A 231 24.37 -20.91 -10.40
N ASN A 232 23.42 -21.21 -11.29
CA ASN A 232 23.66 -21.11 -12.72
C ASN A 232 23.92 -19.66 -13.14
N LEU A 233 24.74 -19.43 -14.17
CA LEU A 233 25.05 -18.09 -14.66
C LEU A 233 23.79 -17.29 -15.05
N ASN A 234 22.81 -17.92 -15.69
CA ASN A 234 21.54 -17.31 -16.07
C ASN A 234 20.58 -17.07 -14.88
N ALA A 235 20.93 -17.58 -13.70
CA ALA A 235 20.20 -17.33 -12.45
C ALA A 235 20.83 -16.21 -11.60
N VAL A 236 21.87 -15.52 -12.11
CA VAL A 236 22.38 -14.28 -11.52
C VAL A 236 21.75 -13.11 -12.27
N VAL A 237 20.70 -12.57 -11.72
CA VAL A 237 19.88 -11.48 -12.26
C VAL A 237 20.36 -10.15 -11.69
N GLU A 238 20.56 -9.17 -12.54
CA GLU A 238 20.92 -7.82 -12.16
C GLU A 238 19.67 -6.97 -11.87
N SER A 239 19.68 -6.19 -10.82
CA SER A 239 18.66 -5.19 -10.51
C SER A 239 19.34 -3.84 -10.29
N VAL A 240 19.52 -3.09 -11.36
CA VAL A 240 20.08 -1.72 -11.31
C VAL A 240 19.05 -0.76 -10.75
N ASP A 241 19.49 0.29 -10.07
CA ASP A 241 18.62 1.34 -9.54
C ASP A 241 17.79 1.98 -10.67
N ALA A 242 16.49 2.00 -10.49
CA ALA A 242 15.53 2.50 -11.47
C ALA A 242 15.04 3.91 -11.09
N LYS A 243 14.69 4.72 -12.10
CA LYS A 243 14.12 6.07 -11.88
C LYS A 243 12.73 6.02 -11.25
N THR A 244 11.97 4.97 -11.50
CA THR A 244 10.67 4.68 -10.90
C THR A 244 10.52 3.18 -10.69
N ILE A 245 9.77 2.79 -9.64
CA ILE A 245 9.48 1.38 -9.36
C ILE A 245 8.76 0.69 -10.54
N TYR A 246 8.06 1.45 -11.36
CA TYR A 246 7.33 0.95 -12.53
C TYR A 246 8.23 0.57 -13.71
N ASP A 247 9.51 0.94 -13.70
CA ASP A 247 10.51 0.46 -14.67
C ASP A 247 10.97 -0.98 -14.37
N VAL A 248 10.88 -1.41 -13.10
CA VAL A 248 11.45 -2.68 -12.64
C VAL A 248 10.91 -3.90 -13.38
N PRO A 249 9.60 -4.02 -13.70
CA PRO A 249 9.12 -5.15 -14.50
C PRO A 249 9.82 -5.27 -15.86
N LEU A 250 10.08 -4.16 -16.54
CA LEU A 250 10.78 -4.18 -17.83
C LEU A 250 12.28 -4.50 -17.69
N LEU A 251 12.92 -4.07 -16.60
CA LEU A 251 14.29 -4.45 -16.27
C LEU A 251 14.40 -5.95 -16.00
N MET A 252 13.47 -6.51 -15.21
CA MET A 252 13.43 -7.94 -14.91
C MET A 252 13.08 -8.79 -16.14
N LEU A 253 12.24 -8.27 -17.04
CA LEU A 253 11.99 -8.92 -18.34
C LEU A 253 13.27 -8.99 -19.19
N LYS A 254 14.04 -7.89 -19.26
CA LYS A 254 15.33 -7.84 -19.98
C LYS A 254 16.33 -8.86 -19.41
N GLU A 255 16.35 -9.02 -18.10
CA GLU A 255 17.16 -10.01 -17.38
C GLU A 255 16.58 -11.45 -17.46
N GLN A 256 15.43 -11.65 -18.11
CA GLN A 256 14.75 -12.95 -18.29
C GLN A 256 14.41 -13.65 -16.96
N LEU A 257 14.11 -12.89 -15.90
CA LEU A 257 13.79 -13.45 -14.59
C LEU A 257 12.60 -14.40 -14.66
N ASP A 258 11.56 -14.02 -15.38
CA ASP A 258 10.34 -14.82 -15.60
C ASP A 258 10.64 -16.16 -16.30
N ARG A 259 11.48 -16.16 -17.34
CA ARG A 259 11.91 -17.38 -18.06
C ARG A 259 12.72 -18.29 -17.16
N THR A 260 13.64 -17.72 -16.39
CA THR A 260 14.47 -18.46 -15.44
C THR A 260 13.62 -19.13 -14.36
N VAL A 261 12.65 -18.40 -13.80
CA VAL A 261 11.68 -18.91 -12.81
C VAL A 261 10.86 -20.06 -13.39
N LEU A 262 10.25 -19.88 -14.56
CA LEU A 262 9.44 -20.90 -15.20
C LEU A 262 10.26 -22.17 -15.51
N SER A 263 11.49 -22.01 -15.98
CA SER A 263 12.41 -23.12 -16.20
C SER A 263 12.71 -23.91 -14.93
N LYS A 264 12.99 -23.21 -13.82
CA LYS A 264 13.26 -23.84 -12.51
C LYS A 264 12.03 -24.61 -11.98
N LEU A 265 10.83 -24.04 -12.14
CA LEU A 265 9.57 -24.66 -11.72
C LEU A 265 9.02 -25.72 -12.69
N LYS A 266 9.72 -25.98 -13.80
CA LYS A 266 9.26 -26.89 -14.87
C LYS A 266 7.90 -26.50 -15.44
N LEU A 267 7.64 -25.19 -15.53
CA LEU A 267 6.43 -24.65 -16.14
C LEU A 267 6.68 -24.22 -17.59
N PRO A 268 5.70 -24.40 -18.49
CA PRO A 268 5.85 -23.99 -19.89
C PRO A 268 5.87 -22.47 -20.05
N LEU A 269 6.50 -21.98 -21.11
CA LEU A 269 6.35 -20.61 -21.58
C LEU A 269 5.00 -20.51 -22.33
N LYS A 270 3.91 -20.11 -21.62
CA LYS A 270 2.58 -20.05 -22.23
C LYS A 270 2.52 -19.04 -23.39
N ASN A 271 2.85 -17.78 -23.11
CA ASN A 271 2.81 -16.67 -24.06
C ASN A 271 4.04 -15.76 -23.87
N GLU A 272 4.35 -14.92 -24.86
CA GLU A 272 5.21 -13.77 -24.62
C GLU A 272 4.43 -12.76 -23.75
N PRO A 273 5.10 -12.08 -22.78
CA PRO A 273 4.39 -11.24 -21.84
C PRO A 273 3.84 -9.99 -22.52
N ASN A 274 2.52 -9.83 -22.51
CA ASN A 274 1.88 -8.62 -23.00
C ASN A 274 1.94 -7.54 -21.89
N LEU A 275 2.76 -6.54 -22.12
CA LEU A 275 2.96 -5.38 -21.24
C LEU A 275 2.60 -4.05 -21.94
N ASP A 276 1.79 -4.06 -22.98
CA ASP A 276 1.52 -2.85 -23.77
C ASP A 276 0.87 -1.77 -22.92
N HIS A 277 -0.16 -2.10 -22.14
CA HIS A 277 -0.78 -1.16 -21.21
C HIS A 277 0.23 -0.60 -20.17
N TRP A 278 1.15 -1.43 -19.70
CA TRP A 278 2.21 -1.02 -18.77
C TRP A 278 3.20 -0.05 -19.42
N LYS A 279 3.58 -0.31 -20.68
CA LYS A 279 4.45 0.56 -21.47
C LYS A 279 3.78 1.88 -21.78
N ASP A 280 2.47 1.88 -22.12
CA ASP A 280 1.69 3.10 -22.33
C ASP A 280 1.65 3.97 -21.08
N PHE A 281 1.36 3.36 -19.91
CA PHE A 281 1.42 4.07 -18.64
C PHE A 281 2.81 4.68 -18.40
N LEU A 282 3.88 3.92 -18.58
CA LEU A 282 5.26 4.42 -18.45
C LEU A 282 5.57 5.54 -19.45
N GLY A 283 5.07 5.44 -20.68
CA GLY A 283 5.22 6.46 -21.70
C GLY A 283 4.64 7.79 -21.25
N ARG A 284 3.40 7.79 -20.74
CA ARG A 284 2.72 8.98 -20.20
C ARG A 284 3.41 9.52 -18.94
N LEU A 285 3.81 8.62 -18.03
CA LEU A 285 4.51 9.01 -16.79
C LEU A 285 5.84 9.72 -17.07
N LYS A 286 6.59 9.25 -18.07
CA LYS A 286 7.92 9.78 -18.41
C LYS A 286 7.91 11.00 -19.32
N ASN A 287 6.82 11.21 -20.05
CA ASN A 287 6.66 12.30 -21.01
C ASN A 287 5.39 13.10 -20.73
N PRO A 288 5.27 13.70 -19.53
CA PRO A 288 4.12 14.55 -19.22
C PRO A 288 4.11 15.80 -20.10
N THR A 289 2.92 16.21 -20.54
CA THR A 289 2.72 17.41 -21.39
C THR A 289 2.43 18.66 -20.56
N SER A 290 2.15 18.49 -19.28
CA SER A 290 1.78 19.57 -18.34
C SER A 290 2.28 19.25 -16.93
N GLU A 291 2.17 20.23 -16.04
CA GLU A 291 2.53 20.10 -14.63
C GLU A 291 1.50 20.80 -13.74
N THR A 292 1.26 20.25 -12.55
CA THR A 292 0.41 20.86 -11.51
C THR A 292 1.03 20.67 -10.14
N LYS A 293 0.83 21.65 -9.23
CA LYS A 293 1.33 21.63 -7.86
C LYS A 293 0.20 21.37 -6.89
N ILE A 294 0.28 20.26 -6.17
CA ILE A 294 -0.75 19.84 -5.21
C ILE A 294 -0.15 19.79 -3.81
N GLY A 295 -0.78 20.50 -2.87
CA GLY A 295 -0.44 20.41 -1.45
C GLY A 295 -1.02 19.15 -0.81
N LEU A 296 -0.19 18.41 -0.10
CA LEU A 296 -0.60 17.30 0.77
C LEU A 296 -0.51 17.77 2.22
N VAL A 297 -1.64 18.19 2.78
CA VAL A 297 -1.71 18.67 4.18
C VAL A 297 -1.91 17.49 5.11
N GLY A 298 -0.91 17.18 5.91
CA GLY A 298 -0.88 16.00 6.77
C GLY A 298 -0.14 16.17 8.08
N LYS A 299 -0.10 15.10 8.87
CA LYS A 299 0.60 15.03 10.17
C LYS A 299 1.97 14.33 10.07
N TYR A 300 2.15 13.45 9.08
CA TYR A 300 3.31 12.54 8.95
C TYR A 300 4.07 12.81 7.66
N VAL A 301 4.25 14.09 7.35
CA VAL A 301 4.76 14.54 6.06
C VAL A 301 6.28 14.39 5.89
N GLU A 302 7.01 14.17 6.98
CA GLU A 302 8.45 13.96 6.96
C GLU A 302 8.84 12.57 6.45
N LEU A 303 7.94 11.57 6.55
CA LEU A 303 8.16 10.23 6.06
C LEU A 303 7.31 9.98 4.79
N PRO A 304 7.94 9.82 3.62
CA PRO A 304 7.22 9.59 2.36
C PRO A 304 6.30 8.36 2.40
N ASP A 305 6.69 7.32 3.11
CA ASP A 305 5.94 6.06 3.18
C ASP A 305 4.68 6.14 4.07
N ALA A 306 4.53 7.19 4.90
CA ALA A 306 3.31 7.42 5.69
C ALA A 306 2.07 7.72 4.83
N TYR A 307 2.26 8.21 3.60
CA TYR A 307 1.19 8.52 2.63
C TYR A 307 1.47 7.85 1.27
N LYS A 308 2.05 6.65 1.30
CA LYS A 308 2.53 5.95 0.10
C LYS A 308 1.42 5.75 -0.94
N SER A 309 0.27 5.23 -0.54
CA SER A 309 -0.84 5.00 -1.46
C SER A 309 -1.40 6.30 -2.06
N ILE A 310 -1.40 7.41 -1.32
CA ILE A 310 -1.81 8.73 -1.84
C ILE A 310 -0.82 9.20 -2.92
N THR A 311 0.48 9.10 -2.65
CA THR A 311 1.51 9.53 -3.62
C THR A 311 1.49 8.65 -4.87
N GLU A 312 1.29 7.34 -4.73
CA GLU A 312 1.14 6.43 -5.88
C GLU A 312 -0.16 6.70 -6.66
N ALA A 313 -1.27 7.01 -5.97
CA ALA A 313 -2.51 7.40 -6.64
C ALA A 313 -2.36 8.70 -7.44
N PHE A 314 -1.55 9.66 -6.97
CA PHE A 314 -1.19 10.85 -7.75
C PHE A 314 -0.34 10.52 -8.98
N ILE A 315 0.59 9.56 -8.88
CA ILE A 315 1.37 9.09 -10.04
C ILE A 315 0.45 8.46 -11.09
N HIS A 316 -0.49 7.60 -10.68
CA HIS A 316 -1.46 6.99 -11.58
C HIS A 316 -2.37 8.04 -12.24
N ALA A 317 -2.92 8.96 -11.44
CA ALA A 317 -3.79 10.04 -11.93
C ALA A 317 -3.04 11.03 -12.82
N GLY A 318 -1.78 11.32 -12.48
CA GLY A 318 -0.90 12.16 -13.29
C GLY A 318 -0.65 11.54 -14.66
N ALA A 319 -0.27 10.26 -14.72
CA ALA A 319 -0.08 9.55 -15.97
C ALA A 319 -1.37 9.52 -16.83
N GLN A 320 -2.54 9.32 -16.19
CA GLN A 320 -3.82 9.34 -16.89
C GLN A 320 -4.17 10.72 -17.48
N ASN A 321 -3.74 11.80 -16.85
CA ASN A 321 -3.93 13.17 -17.33
C ASN A 321 -2.73 13.70 -18.14
N GLU A 322 -1.74 12.86 -18.46
CA GLU A 322 -0.48 13.25 -19.11
C GLU A 322 0.22 14.43 -18.42
N CYS A 323 0.17 14.42 -17.08
CA CYS A 323 0.57 15.50 -16.21
C CYS A 323 1.60 15.04 -15.18
N LYS A 324 2.62 15.85 -14.94
CA LYS A 324 3.49 15.70 -13.78
C LYS A 324 2.85 16.34 -12.55
N VAL A 325 2.45 15.53 -11.60
CA VAL A 325 1.97 16.02 -10.31
C VAL A 325 3.17 16.25 -9.39
N ARG A 326 3.36 17.51 -8.97
CA ARG A 326 4.31 17.87 -7.92
C ARG A 326 3.58 17.94 -6.59
N VAL A 327 3.86 17.01 -5.71
CA VAL A 327 3.29 16.98 -4.38
C VAL A 327 4.18 17.77 -3.43
N GLU A 328 3.60 18.81 -2.82
CA GLU A 328 4.23 19.58 -1.74
C GLU A 328 3.64 19.14 -0.40
N CYS A 329 4.46 18.51 0.43
CA CYS A 329 4.07 18.03 1.76
C CYS A 329 4.05 19.19 2.75
N ILE A 330 2.91 19.42 3.41
CA ILE A 330 2.69 20.57 4.31
C ILE A 330 2.23 20.05 5.67
N HIS A 331 3.03 20.36 6.69
CA HIS A 331 2.73 19.98 8.07
C HIS A 331 1.54 20.78 8.59
N SER A 332 0.45 20.09 8.95
CA SER A 332 -0.80 20.74 9.35
C SER A 332 -0.70 21.56 10.63
N GLU A 333 0.17 21.18 11.58
CA GLU A 333 0.38 21.95 12.82
C GLU A 333 0.97 23.35 12.59
N GLY A 334 1.71 23.51 11.50
CA GLY A 334 2.33 24.78 11.15
C GLY A 334 1.43 25.75 10.36
N ILE A 335 0.15 25.41 10.12
CA ILE A 335 -0.77 26.29 9.38
C ILE A 335 -1.55 27.14 10.36
N THR A 336 -1.46 28.48 10.17
CA THR A 336 -2.17 29.50 10.95
C THR A 336 -2.91 30.46 10.02
N PRO A 337 -3.87 31.27 10.53
CA PRO A 337 -4.55 32.29 9.71
C PRO A 337 -3.60 33.28 9.04
N GLU A 338 -2.48 33.60 9.68
CA GLU A 338 -1.51 34.57 9.20
C GLU A 338 -0.64 34.04 8.07
N ASN A 339 -0.39 32.72 8.02
CA ASN A 339 0.52 32.12 7.05
C ASN A 339 -0.14 31.24 5.97
N VAL A 340 -1.44 30.95 6.10
CA VAL A 340 -2.15 30.03 5.19
C VAL A 340 -2.08 30.49 3.73
N GLN A 341 -2.21 31.79 3.46
CA GLN A 341 -2.07 32.35 2.11
C GLN A 341 -0.68 32.08 1.51
N THR A 342 0.38 32.27 2.30
CA THR A 342 1.75 32.01 1.84
C THR A 342 2.01 30.53 1.60
N LYS A 343 1.47 29.67 2.47
CA LYS A 343 1.66 28.23 2.38
C LYS A 343 0.82 27.54 1.29
N LEU A 344 -0.40 28.02 1.01
CA LEU A 344 -1.34 27.34 0.14
C LEU A 344 -1.72 28.12 -1.11
N GLY A 345 -1.57 29.43 -1.15
CA GLY A 345 -2.08 30.28 -2.24
C GLY A 345 -1.42 30.02 -3.60
N HIS A 346 -0.19 29.52 -3.62
CA HIS A 346 0.55 29.16 -4.84
C HIS A 346 0.17 27.80 -5.42
N LEU A 347 -0.56 26.97 -4.67
CA LEU A 347 -0.90 25.61 -5.07
C LEU A 347 -2.13 25.59 -6.00
N ASP A 348 -2.16 24.61 -6.90
CA ASP A 348 -3.24 24.42 -7.84
C ASP A 348 -4.40 23.60 -7.28
N GLY A 349 -4.13 22.81 -6.26
CA GLY A 349 -5.09 22.06 -5.48
C GLY A 349 -4.50 21.59 -4.16
N VAL A 350 -5.36 21.18 -3.23
CA VAL A 350 -4.92 20.67 -1.92
C VAL A 350 -5.69 19.40 -1.54
N LEU A 351 -4.94 18.38 -1.16
CA LEU A 351 -5.47 17.18 -0.53
C LEU A 351 -5.21 17.26 0.98
N VAL A 352 -6.26 17.08 1.79
CA VAL A 352 -6.14 16.93 3.25
C VAL A 352 -6.16 15.45 3.60
N ALA A 353 -5.02 14.98 4.10
CA ALA A 353 -4.71 13.59 4.32
C ALA A 353 -5.46 12.97 5.52
N PRO A 354 -5.63 11.62 5.53
CA PRO A 354 -6.13 10.88 6.67
C PRO A 354 -5.22 11.01 7.91
N GLY A 355 -5.67 10.48 9.05
CA GLY A 355 -4.93 10.43 10.30
C GLY A 355 -5.87 10.25 11.49
N PHE A 356 -5.29 10.23 12.71
CA PHE A 356 -6.01 10.05 13.97
C PHE A 356 -5.55 11.06 15.02
N GLY A 357 -6.41 11.31 16.04
CA GLY A 357 -6.10 12.16 17.18
C GLY A 357 -6.06 13.66 16.89
N ASN A 358 -5.87 14.46 17.93
CA ASN A 358 -6.10 15.92 17.92
C ASN A 358 -5.00 16.76 17.26
N ARG A 359 -3.80 16.21 17.10
CA ARG A 359 -2.62 16.93 16.58
C ARG A 359 -2.87 17.46 15.16
N GLY A 360 -2.67 18.76 14.94
CA GLY A 360 -2.76 19.41 13.62
C GLY A 360 -4.16 19.57 13.04
N ILE A 361 -5.23 19.36 13.81
CA ILE A 361 -6.62 19.47 13.35
C ILE A 361 -6.99 20.90 13.00
N GLU A 362 -6.70 21.87 13.88
CA GLU A 362 -7.04 23.27 13.62
C GLU A 362 -6.35 23.80 12.36
N GLY A 363 -5.09 23.42 12.13
CA GLY A 363 -4.41 23.78 10.88
C GLY A 363 -5.05 23.17 9.63
N LYS A 364 -5.59 21.94 9.71
CA LYS A 364 -6.40 21.35 8.62
C LYS A 364 -7.69 22.16 8.39
N ILE A 365 -8.39 22.55 9.45
CA ILE A 365 -9.62 23.35 9.37
C ILE A 365 -9.33 24.72 8.73
N ILE A 366 -8.27 25.42 9.18
CA ILE A 366 -7.82 26.70 8.60
C ILE A 366 -7.49 26.52 7.10
N ALA A 367 -6.77 25.46 6.75
CA ALA A 367 -6.44 25.15 5.36
C ALA A 367 -7.71 24.97 4.52
N ILE A 368 -8.68 24.20 5.00
CA ILE A 368 -9.93 23.91 4.29
C ILE A 368 -10.77 25.17 4.11
N GLN A 369 -10.87 26.04 5.14
CA GLN A 369 -11.54 27.32 5.03
C GLN A 369 -10.93 28.17 3.93
N PHE A 370 -9.62 28.36 3.95
CA PHE A 370 -8.90 29.13 2.93
C PHE A 370 -9.15 28.59 1.52
N ILE A 371 -9.08 27.27 1.33
CA ILE A 371 -9.26 26.61 0.05
C ILE A 371 -10.70 26.79 -0.46
N ARG A 372 -11.70 26.60 0.42
CA ARG A 372 -13.13 26.76 0.09
C ARG A 372 -13.44 28.18 -0.35
N GLU A 373 -12.98 29.18 0.40
CA GLU A 373 -13.22 30.60 0.11
C GLU A 373 -12.54 31.07 -1.15
N ASN A 374 -11.34 30.58 -1.46
CA ASN A 374 -10.57 30.92 -2.66
C ASN A 374 -10.85 30.00 -3.85
N LYS A 375 -11.81 29.06 -3.73
CA LYS A 375 -12.23 28.13 -4.79
C LYS A 375 -11.06 27.31 -5.38
N ILE A 376 -10.06 27.00 -4.56
CA ILE A 376 -8.96 26.10 -4.92
C ILE A 376 -9.49 24.66 -4.87
N PRO A 377 -9.23 23.80 -5.88
CA PRO A 377 -9.60 22.38 -5.84
C PRO A 377 -9.19 21.70 -4.54
N PHE A 378 -10.16 21.02 -3.90
CA PHE A 378 -10.01 20.37 -2.60
C PHE A 378 -10.41 18.91 -2.65
N PHE A 379 -9.57 18.04 -2.07
CA PHE A 379 -9.88 16.65 -1.85
C PHE A 379 -9.61 16.27 -0.40
N GLY A 380 -10.62 15.77 0.33
CA GLY A 380 -10.51 15.32 1.72
C GLY A 380 -10.63 13.80 1.82
N ILE A 381 -9.70 13.14 2.53
CA ILE A 381 -9.74 11.68 2.75
C ILE A 381 -9.86 11.40 4.23
N CYS A 382 -10.86 10.59 4.63
CA CYS A 382 -11.12 10.11 5.99
C CYS A 382 -11.15 11.29 6.99
N LEU A 383 -10.14 11.50 7.81
CA LEU A 383 -10.03 12.66 8.68
C LEU A 383 -10.12 13.99 7.91
N GLY A 384 -9.65 14.03 6.65
CA GLY A 384 -9.80 15.20 5.78
C GLY A 384 -11.26 15.54 5.48
N MET A 385 -12.13 14.55 5.29
CA MET A 385 -13.58 14.74 5.20
C MET A 385 -14.15 15.25 6.53
N GLN A 386 -13.75 14.63 7.65
CA GLN A 386 -14.24 15.04 8.97
C GLN A 386 -13.88 16.49 9.28
N CYS A 387 -12.64 16.91 8.97
CA CYS A 387 -12.22 18.31 9.10
C CYS A 387 -13.02 19.24 8.17
N ALA A 388 -13.38 18.82 6.96
CA ALA A 388 -14.21 19.62 6.05
C ALA A 388 -15.65 19.81 6.58
N VAL A 389 -16.21 18.78 7.19
CA VAL A 389 -17.51 18.84 7.87
C VAL A 389 -17.43 19.80 9.05
N ILE A 390 -16.40 19.70 9.90
CA ILE A 390 -16.24 20.60 11.06
C ILE A 390 -16.06 22.06 10.60
N GLU A 391 -15.22 22.31 9.59
CA GLU A 391 -15.00 23.65 9.03
C GLU A 391 -16.32 24.26 8.55
N TYR A 392 -17.07 23.50 7.75
CA TYR A 392 -18.34 23.98 7.19
C TYR A 392 -19.38 24.26 8.29
N GLY A 393 -19.45 23.40 9.28
CA GLY A 393 -20.29 23.59 10.46
C GLY A 393 -19.99 24.89 11.19
N ARG A 394 -18.70 25.18 11.45
CA ARG A 394 -18.27 26.39 12.16
C ARG A 394 -18.45 27.66 11.35
N ASN A 395 -17.97 27.68 10.12
CA ASN A 395 -17.76 28.91 9.35
C ASN A 395 -18.90 29.22 8.37
N VAL A 396 -19.74 28.24 8.03
CA VAL A 396 -20.88 28.45 7.10
C VAL A 396 -22.22 28.29 7.81
N LEU A 397 -22.39 27.23 8.64
CA LEU A 397 -23.66 26.94 9.30
C LEU A 397 -23.81 27.61 10.68
N GLY A 398 -22.75 28.26 11.19
CA GLY A 398 -22.78 28.96 12.48
C GLY A 398 -22.85 28.05 13.70
N ILE A 399 -22.50 26.77 13.56
CA ILE A 399 -22.40 25.81 14.66
C ILE A 399 -21.07 26.07 15.38
N LYS A 400 -21.02 27.07 16.25
CA LYS A 400 -19.78 27.59 16.88
C LYS A 400 -18.89 26.51 17.50
N ASN A 401 -19.50 25.48 18.08
CA ASN A 401 -18.79 24.37 18.74
C ASN A 401 -18.79 23.09 17.87
N ALA A 402 -18.83 23.21 16.53
CA ALA A 402 -18.72 22.03 15.68
C ALA A 402 -17.36 21.35 15.89
N HIS A 403 -17.38 20.05 16.24
CA HIS A 403 -16.19 19.25 16.53
C HIS A 403 -16.44 17.76 16.27
N SER A 404 -15.45 16.94 16.54
CA SER A 404 -15.52 15.48 16.57
C SER A 404 -15.44 14.97 18.02
N THR A 405 -16.19 13.93 18.36
CA THR A 405 -16.05 13.25 19.66
C THR A 405 -14.69 12.55 19.85
N GLU A 406 -13.87 12.48 18.82
CA GLU A 406 -12.44 12.10 18.94
C GLU A 406 -11.61 13.17 19.65
N MET A 407 -12.01 14.44 19.48
CA MET A 407 -11.26 15.61 19.98
C MET A 407 -11.80 16.10 21.31
N ASP A 408 -13.11 16.11 21.45
CA ASP A 408 -13.84 16.51 22.64
C ASP A 408 -15.03 15.57 22.83
N GLN A 409 -15.13 14.97 24.02
CA GLN A 409 -16.18 13.98 24.33
C GLN A 409 -17.56 14.62 24.56
N GLU A 410 -17.69 15.95 24.51
CA GLU A 410 -18.96 16.63 24.62
C GLU A 410 -19.85 16.30 23.41
N GLU A 411 -21.09 15.85 23.64
CA GLU A 411 -22.00 15.51 22.53
C GLU A 411 -22.62 16.74 21.85
N LYS A 412 -22.65 17.89 22.55
CA LYS A 412 -23.25 19.12 22.03
C LYS A 412 -22.36 19.75 20.98
N GLY A 413 -22.82 19.77 19.73
CA GLY A 413 -22.04 20.29 18.59
C GLY A 413 -21.17 19.24 17.91
N ALA A 414 -21.17 17.99 18.34
CA ALA A 414 -20.44 16.90 17.72
C ALA A 414 -21.02 16.54 16.35
N VAL A 415 -20.55 17.24 15.31
CA VAL A 415 -20.92 16.99 13.91
C VAL A 415 -20.25 15.73 13.33
N ILE A 416 -19.19 15.27 13.98
CA ILE A 416 -18.53 13.98 13.80
C ILE A 416 -18.64 13.23 15.12
N SER A 417 -19.12 12.00 15.10
CA SER A 417 -19.34 11.20 16.31
C SER A 417 -18.78 9.78 16.16
N MET A 418 -18.47 9.17 17.31
CA MET A 418 -18.08 7.76 17.35
C MET A 418 -19.25 6.88 16.92
N MET A 419 -19.00 5.89 16.08
CA MET A 419 -20.01 4.86 15.70
C MET A 419 -20.51 4.13 16.95
N GLU A 420 -21.81 3.83 17.00
CA GLU A 420 -22.43 3.15 18.15
C GLU A 420 -21.75 1.81 18.47
N ASP A 421 -21.38 1.04 17.44
CA ASP A 421 -20.69 -0.25 17.57
C ASP A 421 -19.28 -0.12 18.16
N GLN A 422 -18.67 1.07 18.04
CA GLN A 422 -17.32 1.35 18.53
C GLN A 422 -17.28 1.76 20.00
N LYS A 423 -18.40 2.18 20.58
CA LYS A 423 -18.49 2.68 21.98
C LYS A 423 -18.16 1.62 23.02
N LYS A 424 -18.31 0.33 22.70
CA LYS A 424 -18.11 -0.81 23.63
C LYS A 424 -16.77 -1.50 23.48
N ILE A 425 -15.91 -1.03 22.55
CA ILE A 425 -14.64 -1.69 22.22
C ILE A 425 -13.53 -1.24 23.17
N THR A 426 -12.91 -2.21 23.86
CA THR A 426 -11.77 -1.99 24.76
C THR A 426 -10.42 -2.23 24.07
N LEU A 427 -10.34 -3.22 23.16
CA LEU A 427 -9.15 -3.52 22.38
C LEU A 427 -9.16 -2.69 21.09
N LYS A 428 -8.11 -1.90 20.84
CA LYS A 428 -8.09 -0.94 19.72
C LYS A 428 -7.63 -1.53 18.38
N GLY A 429 -6.78 -2.56 18.37
CA GLY A 429 -6.27 -3.17 17.13
C GLY A 429 -7.36 -3.98 16.40
N GLY A 430 -7.45 -3.85 15.08
CA GLY A 430 -8.35 -4.63 14.21
C GLY A 430 -9.85 -4.43 14.46
N THR A 431 -10.26 -3.36 15.13
CA THR A 431 -11.65 -3.16 15.58
C THR A 431 -12.35 -1.92 14.99
N MET A 432 -11.69 -1.19 14.12
CA MET A 432 -12.30 -0.09 13.36
C MET A 432 -13.29 -0.63 12.31
N ARG A 433 -14.03 0.26 11.66
CA ARG A 433 -14.71 -0.07 10.41
C ARG A 433 -13.64 -0.24 9.34
N LEU A 434 -13.35 -1.50 9.01
CA LEU A 434 -12.25 -1.93 8.15
C LEU A 434 -12.76 -2.67 6.92
N GLY A 435 -12.08 -2.46 5.77
CA GLY A 435 -12.38 -3.16 4.54
C GLY A 435 -13.40 -2.47 3.66
N SER A 436 -13.92 -3.21 2.70
CA SER A 436 -14.77 -2.69 1.64
C SER A 436 -16.24 -2.62 2.06
N TYR A 437 -16.83 -1.44 1.88
CA TYR A 437 -18.27 -1.22 2.10
C TYR A 437 -18.90 -0.57 0.87
N VAL A 438 -20.16 -0.89 0.69
CA VAL A 438 -20.98 -0.34 -0.40
C VAL A 438 -21.34 1.10 -0.11
N CYS A 439 -21.26 1.95 -1.14
CA CYS A 439 -21.75 3.32 -1.11
C CYS A 439 -22.66 3.57 -2.31
N GLU A 440 -23.87 4.06 -2.08
CA GLU A 440 -24.81 4.51 -3.12
C GLU A 440 -24.61 5.99 -3.40
N LEU A 441 -24.48 6.33 -4.69
CA LEU A 441 -24.20 7.68 -5.14
C LEU A 441 -25.49 8.40 -5.56
N LYS A 442 -25.70 9.60 -5.03
CA LYS A 442 -26.84 10.47 -5.33
C LYS A 442 -26.75 10.99 -6.76
N LYS A 443 -27.75 10.70 -7.57
CA LYS A 443 -27.81 11.13 -8.99
C LYS A 443 -27.67 12.66 -9.13
N GLY A 444 -26.89 13.10 -10.11
CA GLY A 444 -26.67 14.52 -10.41
C GLY A 444 -25.59 15.20 -9.56
N THR A 445 -24.89 14.44 -8.70
CA THR A 445 -23.74 14.91 -7.92
C THR A 445 -22.43 14.78 -8.69
N LYS A 446 -21.39 15.50 -8.25
CA LYS A 446 -20.02 15.36 -8.81
C LYS A 446 -19.51 13.94 -8.64
N ALA A 447 -19.69 13.37 -7.45
CA ALA A 447 -19.25 11.99 -7.17
C ALA A 447 -19.91 10.99 -8.13
N ALA A 448 -21.23 11.04 -8.34
CA ALA A 448 -21.92 10.16 -9.29
C ALA A 448 -21.40 10.31 -10.72
N ASN A 449 -21.13 11.56 -11.15
CA ASN A 449 -20.59 11.83 -12.49
C ASN A 449 -19.14 11.34 -12.64
N ILE A 450 -18.32 11.43 -11.58
CA ILE A 450 -16.92 11.00 -11.57
C ILE A 450 -16.82 9.48 -11.70
N TYR A 451 -17.61 8.75 -10.93
CA TYR A 451 -17.60 7.28 -10.98
C TYR A 451 -18.37 6.71 -12.18
N GLY A 452 -19.35 7.45 -12.72
CA GLY A 452 -20.21 6.96 -13.79
C GLY A 452 -21.08 5.76 -13.40
N LYS A 453 -21.31 5.56 -12.11
CA LYS A 453 -22.06 4.43 -11.51
C LYS A 453 -22.94 4.97 -10.40
N SER A 454 -24.02 4.25 -10.11
CA SER A 454 -24.93 4.56 -8.97
C SER A 454 -24.49 3.90 -7.66
N LYS A 455 -23.64 2.88 -7.73
CA LYS A 455 -23.20 2.07 -6.60
C LYS A 455 -21.71 1.74 -6.74
N ILE A 456 -20.96 1.96 -5.67
CA ILE A 456 -19.53 1.69 -5.59
C ILE A 456 -19.23 0.89 -4.32
N SER A 457 -18.03 0.36 -4.23
CA SER A 457 -17.51 -0.29 -3.03
C SER A 457 -16.11 0.25 -2.76
N GLU A 458 -15.86 0.75 -1.56
CA GLU A 458 -14.60 1.42 -1.19
C GLU A 458 -14.10 0.95 0.17
N ARG A 459 -12.78 1.04 0.41
CA ARG A 459 -12.14 0.57 1.66
C ARG A 459 -12.16 1.63 2.73
N HIS A 460 -12.48 1.23 3.94
CA HIS A 460 -12.58 2.08 5.12
C HIS A 460 -11.54 1.72 6.17
N ARG A 461 -11.17 2.74 6.97
CA ARG A 461 -10.33 2.61 8.16
C ARG A 461 -10.62 3.76 9.12
N HIS A 462 -11.73 3.69 9.87
CA HIS A 462 -12.14 4.76 10.80
C HIS A 462 -13.05 4.26 11.93
N ARG A 463 -13.17 5.07 13.01
CA ARG A 463 -14.07 4.87 14.15
C ARG A 463 -15.14 5.95 14.25
N TYR A 464 -14.86 7.12 13.69
CA TYR A 464 -15.68 8.31 13.75
C TYR A 464 -16.24 8.61 12.36
N GLU A 465 -17.44 9.20 12.35
CA GLU A 465 -18.17 9.45 11.11
C GLU A 465 -19.10 10.64 11.24
N PHE A 466 -19.67 11.08 10.12
CA PHE A 466 -20.65 12.15 10.06
C PHE A 466 -21.86 11.84 10.95
N ASN A 467 -22.25 12.79 11.82
CA ASN A 467 -23.42 12.65 12.68
C ASN A 467 -24.69 13.03 11.92
N ASN A 468 -25.48 12.03 11.55
CA ASN A 468 -26.70 12.19 10.74
C ASN A 468 -27.77 13.11 11.34
N LYS A 469 -27.70 13.44 12.65
CA LYS A 469 -28.57 14.45 13.27
C LYS A 469 -28.44 15.82 12.60
N PHE A 470 -27.28 16.11 12.02
CA PHE A 470 -26.97 17.37 11.34
C PHE A 470 -27.19 17.32 9.82
N LEU A 471 -27.45 16.14 9.22
CA LEU A 471 -27.47 15.94 7.77
C LEU A 471 -28.34 16.97 7.04
N LYS A 472 -29.59 17.14 7.50
CA LYS A 472 -30.52 18.11 6.89
C LYS A 472 -29.97 19.54 6.92
N GLN A 473 -29.39 19.97 8.06
CA GLN A 473 -28.81 21.30 8.20
C GLN A 473 -27.64 21.54 7.24
N TYR A 474 -26.80 20.52 6.99
CA TYR A 474 -25.70 20.59 6.03
C TYR A 474 -26.19 20.65 4.59
N GLU A 475 -27.18 19.82 4.22
CA GLU A 475 -27.76 19.84 2.86
C GLU A 475 -28.48 21.15 2.58
N ASP A 476 -29.28 21.67 3.50
CA ASP A 476 -29.94 22.98 3.41
C ASP A 476 -28.92 24.12 3.27
N GLY A 477 -27.76 23.99 3.91
CA GLY A 477 -26.65 24.93 3.83
C GLY A 477 -25.78 24.81 2.57
N GLY A 478 -25.95 23.76 1.75
CA GLY A 478 -25.26 23.58 0.47
C GLY A 478 -24.13 22.54 0.46
N MET A 479 -23.81 21.87 1.56
CA MET A 479 -22.93 20.70 1.56
C MET A 479 -23.80 19.45 1.38
N ILE A 480 -23.62 18.76 0.27
CA ILE A 480 -24.44 17.63 -0.14
C ILE A 480 -23.78 16.32 0.29
N ALA A 481 -24.55 15.44 0.96
CA ALA A 481 -24.18 14.05 1.10
C ALA A 481 -24.41 13.35 -0.25
N SER A 482 -23.33 13.17 -1.01
CA SER A 482 -23.36 12.63 -2.38
C SER A 482 -23.14 11.12 -2.44
N GLY A 483 -22.67 10.52 -1.36
CA GLY A 483 -22.52 9.08 -1.18
C GLY A 483 -22.99 8.65 0.19
N ILE A 484 -23.79 7.58 0.25
CA ILE A 484 -24.39 7.06 1.50
C ILE A 484 -24.27 5.54 1.49
N ASN A 485 -23.89 4.96 2.62
CA ASN A 485 -23.96 3.52 2.80
C ASN A 485 -25.42 3.09 2.97
N PRO A 486 -25.95 2.14 2.16
CA PRO A 486 -27.36 1.77 2.20
C PRO A 486 -27.76 0.97 3.45
N ASP A 487 -26.82 0.29 4.12
CA ASP A 487 -27.12 -0.62 5.22
C ASP A 487 -27.36 0.13 6.56
N ASN A 488 -26.64 1.26 6.75
CA ASN A 488 -26.66 2.01 8.01
C ASN A 488 -26.86 3.51 7.84
N ASN A 489 -27.08 3.98 6.60
CA ASN A 489 -27.26 5.39 6.23
C ASN A 489 -26.08 6.31 6.58
N LEU A 490 -24.86 5.78 6.70
CA LEU A 490 -23.67 6.58 6.97
C LEU A 490 -23.29 7.43 5.76
N VAL A 491 -22.94 8.68 6.00
CA VAL A 491 -22.47 9.59 4.95
C VAL A 491 -21.02 9.24 4.59
N GLU A 492 -20.82 8.81 3.35
CA GLU A 492 -19.54 8.35 2.83
C GLU A 492 -18.80 9.40 1.99
N ILE A 493 -19.56 10.30 1.34
CA ILE A 493 -19.00 11.38 0.52
C ILE A 493 -19.79 12.66 0.76
N VAL A 494 -19.07 13.77 0.98
CA VAL A 494 -19.65 15.12 0.96
C VAL A 494 -19.05 15.94 -0.16
N GLU A 495 -19.84 16.86 -0.74
CA GLU A 495 -19.39 17.75 -1.81
C GLU A 495 -20.06 19.13 -1.77
N LEU A 496 -19.41 20.14 -2.31
CA LEU A 496 -20.00 21.46 -2.56
C LEU A 496 -20.32 21.63 -4.05
N LYS A 497 -21.62 21.89 -4.35
CA LYS A 497 -22.10 22.02 -5.74
C LYS A 497 -21.43 23.18 -6.47
N ASN A 498 -21.33 24.34 -5.83
CA ASN A 498 -20.87 25.59 -6.44
C ASN A 498 -19.35 25.82 -6.29
N HIS A 499 -18.58 24.76 -6.09
CA HIS A 499 -17.11 24.79 -6.03
C HIS A 499 -16.52 24.03 -7.22
N PRO A 500 -15.40 24.48 -7.84
CA PRO A 500 -14.79 23.78 -8.98
C PRO A 500 -14.58 22.29 -8.71
N PHE A 501 -13.93 21.97 -7.60
CA PHE A 501 -13.80 20.63 -7.08
C PHE A 501 -13.68 20.70 -5.55
N PHE A 502 -14.73 20.35 -4.84
CA PHE A 502 -14.71 20.17 -3.39
C PHE A 502 -15.44 18.87 -3.11
N VAL A 503 -14.66 17.82 -2.94
CA VAL A 503 -15.14 16.46 -2.68
C VAL A 503 -14.34 15.89 -1.51
N ALA A 504 -15.03 15.26 -0.57
CA ALA A 504 -14.37 14.56 0.53
C ALA A 504 -15.04 13.22 0.81
N ALA A 505 -14.21 12.18 1.01
CA ALA A 505 -14.64 10.82 1.22
C ALA A 505 -14.23 10.30 2.61
N GLN A 506 -15.12 9.56 3.29
CA GLN A 506 -14.82 8.90 4.55
C GLN A 506 -13.92 7.67 4.36
N PHE A 507 -14.06 7.02 3.22
CA PHE A 507 -13.23 5.90 2.79
C PHE A 507 -11.86 6.35 2.24
N HIS A 508 -11.01 5.38 1.90
CA HIS A 508 -9.65 5.55 1.43
C HIS A 508 -9.52 5.19 -0.07
N PRO A 509 -9.83 6.10 -1.00
CA PRO A 509 -9.80 5.81 -2.44
C PRO A 509 -8.38 5.51 -2.95
N GLU A 510 -7.34 6.00 -2.25
CA GLU A 510 -5.94 5.72 -2.58
C GLU A 510 -5.60 4.23 -2.56
N LEU A 511 -6.27 3.44 -1.70
CA LEU A 511 -6.04 2.01 -1.56
C LEU A 511 -6.54 1.19 -2.76
N LYS A 512 -7.36 1.77 -3.64
CA LYS A 512 -7.90 1.09 -4.83
C LYS A 512 -7.31 1.60 -6.14
N SER A 513 -6.37 2.55 -6.08
CA SER A 513 -5.70 3.07 -7.28
C SER A 513 -4.59 2.13 -7.74
N THR A 514 -4.65 1.69 -8.99
CA THR A 514 -3.65 0.82 -9.61
C THR A 514 -3.17 1.38 -10.95
N VAL A 515 -2.08 0.81 -11.49
CA VAL A 515 -1.60 1.17 -12.84
C VAL A 515 -2.67 0.91 -13.91
N ALA A 516 -3.41 -0.20 -13.78
CA ALA A 516 -4.45 -0.55 -14.74
C ALA A 516 -5.74 0.25 -14.55
N ASN A 517 -6.05 0.64 -13.31
CA ASN A 517 -7.27 1.34 -12.93
C ASN A 517 -6.96 2.51 -11.99
N PRO A 518 -6.46 3.63 -12.50
CA PRO A 518 -6.28 4.85 -11.70
C PRO A 518 -7.60 5.28 -11.09
N HIS A 519 -7.60 5.57 -9.78
CA HIS A 519 -8.85 5.84 -9.07
C HIS A 519 -9.54 7.13 -9.57
N PRO A 520 -10.84 7.09 -9.92
CA PRO A 520 -11.52 8.18 -10.62
C PRO A 520 -11.55 9.50 -9.84
N LEU A 521 -11.65 9.48 -8.51
CA LEU A 521 -11.59 10.69 -7.69
C LEU A 521 -10.23 11.39 -7.83
N PHE A 522 -9.13 10.65 -7.80
CA PHE A 522 -7.78 11.21 -8.01
C PHE A 522 -7.60 11.74 -9.42
N VAL A 523 -8.06 10.99 -10.43
CA VAL A 523 -7.98 11.44 -11.85
C VAL A 523 -8.70 12.75 -12.06
N LYS A 524 -9.92 12.90 -11.55
CA LYS A 524 -10.72 14.12 -11.69
C LYS A 524 -10.22 15.26 -10.80
N PHE A 525 -9.67 14.97 -9.64
CA PHE A 525 -9.03 15.98 -8.79
C PHE A 525 -7.81 16.59 -9.49
N VAL A 526 -6.91 15.76 -10.05
CA VAL A 526 -5.75 16.23 -10.83
C VAL A 526 -6.20 17.05 -12.05
N ALA A 527 -7.24 16.61 -12.76
CA ALA A 527 -7.81 17.38 -13.88
C ALA A 527 -8.31 18.76 -13.43
N ALA A 528 -9.00 18.84 -12.29
CA ALA A 528 -9.46 20.12 -11.74
C ALA A 528 -8.30 21.05 -11.32
N CYS A 529 -7.21 20.47 -10.78
CA CYS A 529 -5.99 21.21 -10.47
C CYS A 529 -5.35 21.80 -11.74
N LEU A 530 -5.27 21.02 -12.83
CA LEU A 530 -4.77 21.49 -14.12
C LEU A 530 -5.61 22.64 -14.71
N GLU A 531 -6.94 22.58 -14.57
CA GLU A 531 -7.81 23.68 -14.96
C GLU A 531 -7.55 24.94 -14.13
N ASN A 532 -7.26 24.77 -12.83
CA ASN A 532 -6.91 25.88 -11.95
C ASN A 532 -5.54 26.48 -12.30
N THR A 533 -4.54 25.66 -12.64
CA THR A 533 -3.24 26.12 -13.16
C THR A 533 -3.42 27.02 -14.38
N LYS A 534 -4.25 26.61 -15.35
CA LYS A 534 -4.52 27.38 -16.58
C LYS A 534 -5.20 28.72 -16.31
N LYS A 535 -5.96 28.86 -15.22
CA LYS A 535 -6.60 30.14 -14.86
C LYS A 535 -5.66 31.12 -14.15
N LYS A 536 -4.60 30.59 -13.52
CA LYS A 536 -3.58 31.40 -12.83
C LYS A 536 -2.52 31.96 -13.80
N ASN A 537 -2.27 31.24 -14.90
CA ASN A 537 -1.39 31.67 -16.01
C ASN A 537 -2.15 32.49 -17.05
#